data_16289b91f07d2160afeb72b3fde21659
#
_entry.id   16289b91f07d2160afeb72b3fde21659
#
_cell.length_a   1.000
_cell.length_b   1.000
_cell.length_c   1.000
_cell.angle_alpha   90.00
_cell.angle_beta   90.00
_cell.angle_gamma   90.00
#
_symmetry.space_group_name_H-M   'P 1'
#
loop_
_entity.id
_entity.type
_entity.pdbx_description
1 polymer ?
#
loop_
_entity_poly.entity_id
_entity_poly.type
_entity_poly.pdbx_seq_one_letter_code
_entity_poly.pdbx_strand_id
1 'polypeptide(L)'
;FKKNNIGLELSKFKLKKNEQEILFEAIEAYTALVVSNKKVKINLSNVSLLERQVETDKNGLEQGQINLTDLSQSESSLAGAQAKLIQSQNQLITSKLNYEKIIGVIDNIEDLNETYVFNYQLPESLAIASQISTKKNPDLNISILELKQSEQDVLIAQSELAPTASLSYKITQTDDTSSTYDEIDKEIL
;
A
#
# COMPACT_ATOMS: atom_id res chain seq x y z
N PHE A 1 19.56 27.03 -5.00
CA PHE A 1 19.80 26.26 -3.76
C PHE A 1 18.52 26.01 -2.96
N LYS A 2 17.69 27.02 -2.65
CA LYS A 2 16.45 26.84 -1.83
C LYS A 2 15.45 25.90 -2.47
N LYS A 3 15.16 26.04 -3.77
CA LYS A 3 14.24 25.17 -4.51
C LYS A 3 14.68 23.70 -4.45
N ASN A 4 15.98 23.42 -4.61
CA ASN A 4 16.51 22.06 -4.58
C ASN A 4 16.37 21.41 -3.19
N ASN A 5 16.55 22.18 -2.11
CA ASN A 5 16.33 21.67 -0.76
C ASN A 5 14.86 21.34 -0.49
N ILE A 6 13.93 22.18 -0.96
CA ILE A 6 12.50 21.91 -0.88
C ILE A 6 12.15 20.65 -1.70
N GLY A 7 12.72 20.50 -2.90
CA GLY A 7 12.56 19.31 -3.72
C GLY A 7 13.06 18.03 -3.05
N LEU A 8 14.17 18.10 -2.33
CA LEU A 8 14.70 16.97 -1.55
C LEU A 8 13.72 16.56 -0.41
N GLU A 9 13.23 17.55 0.35
CA GLU A 9 12.24 17.26 1.41
C GLU A 9 10.94 16.72 0.85
N LEU A 10 10.46 17.27 -0.26
CA LEU A 10 9.28 16.78 -0.97
C LEU A 10 9.44 15.29 -1.37
N SER A 11 10.61 14.93 -1.91
CA SER A 11 10.92 13.56 -2.28
C SER A 11 10.94 12.60 -1.08
N LYS A 12 11.44 13.06 0.08
CA LYS A 12 11.41 12.27 1.33
C LYS A 12 9.99 12.01 1.81
N PHE A 13 9.11 13.02 1.75
CA PHE A 13 7.70 12.82 2.14
C PHE A 13 6.94 11.95 1.15
N LYS A 14 7.23 12.06 -0.16
CA LYS A 14 6.68 11.16 -1.19
C LYS A 14 7.13 9.72 -0.96
N LEU A 15 8.40 9.48 -0.63
CA LEU A 15 8.90 8.16 -0.26
C LEU A 15 8.14 7.61 0.96
N LYS A 16 8.03 8.41 2.03
CA LYS A 16 7.31 8.00 3.24
C LYS A 16 5.84 7.69 2.98
N LYS A 17 5.18 8.45 2.10
CA LYS A 17 3.81 8.16 1.67
C LYS A 17 3.73 6.80 0.97
N ASN A 18 4.58 6.56 -0.02
CA ASN A 18 4.62 5.28 -0.76
C ASN A 18 4.92 4.10 0.18
N GLU A 19 5.84 4.25 1.13
CA GLU A 19 6.11 3.23 2.15
C GLU A 19 4.85 2.90 2.98
N GLN A 20 4.11 3.92 3.40
CA GLN A 20 2.86 3.72 4.14
C GLN A 20 1.78 3.05 3.29
N GLU A 21 1.63 3.43 2.03
CA GLU A 21 0.67 2.82 1.11
C GLU A 21 0.99 1.34 0.88
N ILE A 22 2.26 1.00 0.59
CA ILE A 22 2.68 -0.40 0.40
C ILE A 22 2.46 -1.24 1.67
N LEU A 23 2.81 -0.69 2.84
CA LEU A 23 2.58 -1.38 4.11
C LEU A 23 1.09 -1.59 4.38
N PHE A 24 0.26 -0.61 4.05
CA PHE A 24 -1.19 -0.72 4.21
C PHE A 24 -1.78 -1.78 3.28
N GLU A 25 -1.38 -1.78 2.00
CA GLU A 25 -1.79 -2.82 1.04
C GLU A 25 -1.35 -4.22 1.49
N ALA A 26 -0.15 -4.35 2.06
CA ALA A 26 0.34 -5.62 2.59
C ALA A 26 -0.50 -6.09 3.80
N ILE A 27 -0.86 -5.18 4.71
CA ILE A 27 -1.71 -5.50 5.86
C ILE A 27 -3.12 -5.90 5.40
N GLU A 28 -3.68 -5.19 4.41
CA GLU A 28 -4.99 -5.53 3.83
C GLU A 28 -4.96 -6.92 3.18
N ALA A 29 -3.95 -7.21 2.36
CA ALA A 29 -3.81 -8.50 1.69
C ALA A 29 -3.64 -9.65 2.70
N TYR A 30 -2.81 -9.45 3.73
CA TYR A 30 -2.63 -10.41 4.83
C TYR A 30 -3.95 -10.67 5.57
N THR A 31 -4.62 -9.62 5.99
CA THR A 31 -5.87 -9.71 6.75
C THR A 31 -6.98 -10.36 5.92
N ALA A 32 -7.09 -9.99 4.64
CA ALA A 32 -8.06 -10.59 3.72
C ALA A 32 -7.82 -12.10 3.55
N LEU A 33 -6.56 -12.54 3.48
CA LEU A 33 -6.22 -13.96 3.38
C LEU A 33 -6.60 -14.72 4.64
N VAL A 34 -6.24 -14.20 5.82
CA VAL A 34 -6.59 -14.82 7.13
C VAL A 34 -8.11 -14.92 7.30
N VAL A 35 -8.84 -13.86 7.01
CA VAL A 35 -10.30 -13.82 7.12
C VAL A 35 -10.95 -14.80 6.13
N SER A 36 -10.47 -14.86 4.89
CA SER A 36 -10.99 -15.79 3.87
C SER A 36 -10.76 -17.24 4.27
N ASN A 37 -9.59 -17.58 4.82
CA ASN A 37 -9.29 -18.91 5.33
C ASN A 37 -10.24 -19.31 6.48
N LYS A 38 -10.43 -18.42 7.46
CA LYS A 38 -11.40 -18.64 8.54
C LYS A 38 -12.82 -18.86 8.02
N LYS A 39 -13.23 -18.08 7.02
CA LYS A 39 -14.56 -18.19 6.42
C LYS A 39 -14.79 -19.55 5.73
N VAL A 40 -13.77 -20.08 5.06
CA VAL A 40 -13.84 -21.44 4.48
C VAL A 40 -13.97 -22.48 5.59
N LYS A 41 -13.17 -22.42 6.66
CA LYS A 41 -13.24 -23.35 7.81
C LYS A 41 -14.64 -23.33 8.46
N ILE A 42 -15.23 -22.14 8.65
CA ILE A 42 -16.57 -21.99 9.21
C ILE A 42 -17.63 -22.58 8.27
N ASN A 43 -17.58 -22.28 6.97
CA ASN A 43 -18.54 -22.80 6.00
C ASN A 43 -18.43 -24.31 5.84
N LEU A 44 -17.23 -24.88 5.89
CA LEU A 44 -17.01 -26.32 5.89
C LEU A 44 -17.65 -26.98 7.10
N SER A 45 -17.46 -26.43 8.30
CA SER A 45 -18.11 -26.91 9.52
C SER A 45 -19.63 -26.83 9.44
N ASN A 46 -20.17 -25.76 8.83
CA ASN A 46 -21.60 -25.59 8.65
C ASN A 46 -22.18 -26.63 7.68
N VAL A 47 -21.50 -26.91 6.55
CA VAL A 47 -21.90 -28.00 5.63
C VAL A 47 -21.93 -29.34 6.36
N SER A 48 -20.87 -29.68 7.11
CA SER A 48 -20.83 -30.94 7.87
C SER A 48 -21.94 -31.08 8.92
N LEU A 49 -22.37 -29.95 9.53
CA LEU A 49 -23.49 -29.94 10.46
C LEU A 49 -24.82 -30.18 9.74
N LEU A 50 -25.04 -29.54 8.59
CA LEU A 50 -26.26 -29.70 7.80
C LEU A 50 -26.34 -31.08 7.11
N GLU A 51 -25.20 -31.70 6.74
CA GLU A 51 -25.17 -33.10 6.26
C GLU A 51 -25.70 -34.05 7.32
N ARG A 52 -25.26 -33.92 8.57
CA ARG A 52 -25.77 -34.71 9.70
C ARG A 52 -27.24 -34.45 9.98
N GLN A 53 -27.70 -33.19 9.82
CA GLN A 53 -29.11 -32.86 9.96
C GLN A 53 -29.95 -33.59 8.89
N VAL A 54 -29.56 -33.53 7.61
CA VAL A 54 -30.24 -34.21 6.52
C VAL A 54 -30.26 -35.72 6.75
N GLU A 55 -29.20 -36.34 7.23
CA GLU A 55 -29.14 -37.76 7.59
C GLU A 55 -30.14 -38.10 8.70
N THR A 56 -30.19 -37.25 9.75
CA THR A 56 -31.17 -37.41 10.85
C THR A 56 -32.59 -37.29 10.35
N ASP A 57 -32.85 -36.31 9.50
CA ASP A 57 -34.21 -36.09 8.94
C ASP A 57 -34.64 -37.21 7.99
N LYS A 58 -33.70 -37.80 7.21
CA LYS A 58 -33.98 -38.99 6.41
C LYS A 58 -34.42 -40.18 7.29
N ASN A 59 -33.67 -40.43 8.35
CA ASN A 59 -34.04 -41.51 9.29
C ASN A 59 -35.38 -41.22 10.00
N GLY A 60 -35.64 -39.94 10.35
CA GLY A 60 -36.91 -39.54 10.95
C GLY A 60 -38.12 -39.69 10.00
N LEU A 61 -37.92 -39.40 8.71
CA LEU A 61 -38.95 -39.64 7.69
C LEU A 61 -39.27 -41.14 7.52
N GLU A 62 -38.24 -42.00 7.47
CA GLU A 62 -38.39 -43.45 7.40
C GLU A 62 -39.18 -44.01 8.61
N GLN A 63 -39.01 -43.41 9.77
CA GLN A 63 -39.69 -43.77 11.01
C GLN A 63 -41.07 -43.11 11.14
N GLY A 64 -41.47 -42.25 10.18
CA GLY A 64 -42.72 -41.52 10.22
C GLY A 64 -42.79 -40.39 11.26
N GLN A 65 -41.62 -39.93 11.76
CA GLN A 65 -41.52 -38.87 12.78
C GLN A 65 -41.58 -37.44 12.19
N ILE A 66 -41.17 -37.29 10.94
CA ILE A 66 -41.22 -36.04 10.20
C ILE A 66 -41.88 -36.24 8.83
N ASN A 67 -42.21 -35.15 8.17
CA ASN A 67 -42.80 -35.17 6.84
C ASN A 67 -41.78 -34.90 5.73
N LEU A 68 -42.15 -35.15 4.47
CA LEU A 68 -41.29 -34.94 3.31
C LEU A 68 -40.91 -33.46 3.14
N THR A 69 -41.76 -32.52 3.59
CA THR A 69 -41.47 -31.08 3.50
C THR A 69 -40.32 -30.70 4.42
N ASP A 70 -40.24 -31.28 5.61
CA ASP A 70 -39.14 -31.02 6.56
C ASP A 70 -37.83 -31.51 6.00
N LEU A 71 -37.77 -32.71 5.42
CA LEU A 71 -36.57 -33.22 4.75
C LEU A 71 -36.17 -32.35 3.56
N SER A 72 -37.14 -31.94 2.72
CA SER A 72 -36.84 -31.07 1.56
C SER A 72 -36.27 -29.71 2.00
N GLN A 73 -36.72 -29.20 3.15
CA GLN A 73 -36.20 -27.95 3.72
C GLN A 73 -34.73 -28.10 4.18
N SER A 74 -34.39 -29.21 4.84
CA SER A 74 -33.00 -29.47 5.26
C SER A 74 -32.07 -29.71 4.06
N GLU A 75 -32.52 -30.44 3.05
CA GLU A 75 -31.78 -30.65 1.81
C GLU A 75 -31.54 -29.32 1.06
N SER A 76 -32.54 -28.43 1.00
CA SER A 76 -32.40 -27.10 0.44
C SER A 76 -31.37 -26.24 1.23
N SER A 77 -31.43 -26.34 2.55
CA SER A 77 -30.47 -25.65 3.44
C SER A 77 -29.04 -26.13 3.23
N LEU A 78 -28.85 -27.45 3.07
CA LEU A 78 -27.56 -28.05 2.76
C LEU A 78 -27.02 -27.57 1.41
N ALA A 79 -27.85 -27.59 0.37
CA ALA A 79 -27.47 -27.09 -0.96
C ALA A 79 -27.04 -25.62 -0.91
N GLY A 80 -27.75 -24.77 -0.15
CA GLY A 80 -27.42 -23.38 0.08
C GLY A 80 -26.08 -23.23 0.81
N ALA A 81 -25.76 -24.07 1.81
CA ALA A 81 -24.51 -24.07 2.52
C ALA A 81 -23.34 -24.52 1.64
N GLN A 82 -23.55 -25.54 0.81
CA GLN A 82 -22.55 -26.00 -0.17
C GLN A 82 -22.21 -24.89 -1.19
N ALA A 83 -23.21 -24.16 -1.68
CA ALA A 83 -22.97 -23.02 -2.56
C ALA A 83 -22.12 -21.92 -1.87
N LYS A 84 -22.42 -21.61 -0.59
CA LYS A 84 -21.62 -20.66 0.22
C LYS A 84 -20.18 -21.14 0.45
N LEU A 85 -19.99 -22.44 0.63
CA LEU A 85 -18.65 -23.03 0.77
C LEU A 85 -17.84 -22.82 -0.52
N ILE A 86 -18.40 -23.14 -1.68
CA ILE A 86 -17.76 -22.93 -2.98
C ILE A 86 -17.40 -21.44 -3.18
N GLN A 87 -18.33 -20.55 -2.85
CA GLN A 87 -18.07 -19.10 -2.93
C GLN A 87 -16.92 -18.67 -2.02
N SER A 88 -16.85 -19.19 -0.78
CA SER A 88 -15.77 -18.85 0.15
C SER A 88 -14.42 -19.44 -0.29
N GLN A 89 -14.40 -20.62 -0.89
CA GLN A 89 -13.19 -21.22 -1.48
C GLN A 89 -12.66 -20.36 -2.64
N ASN A 90 -13.52 -19.90 -3.54
CA ASN A 90 -13.13 -18.99 -4.61
C ASN A 90 -12.59 -17.66 -4.06
N GLN A 91 -13.21 -17.12 -3.00
CA GLN A 91 -12.72 -15.91 -2.33
C GLN A 91 -11.34 -16.13 -1.70
N LEU A 92 -11.09 -17.30 -1.11
CA LEU A 92 -9.78 -17.66 -0.56
C LEU A 92 -8.70 -17.70 -1.66
N ILE A 93 -8.99 -18.30 -2.82
CA ILE A 93 -8.08 -18.32 -3.95
C ILE A 93 -7.74 -16.89 -4.40
N THR A 94 -8.75 -16.03 -4.54
CA THR A 94 -8.55 -14.63 -4.92
C THR A 94 -7.70 -13.87 -3.89
N SER A 95 -7.98 -14.07 -2.60
CA SER A 95 -7.20 -13.45 -1.51
C SER A 95 -5.76 -13.95 -1.48
N LYS A 96 -5.54 -15.25 -1.77
CA LYS A 96 -4.20 -15.84 -1.87
C LYS A 96 -3.40 -15.22 -3.01
N LEU A 97 -3.98 -15.12 -4.20
CA LEU A 97 -3.33 -14.50 -5.36
C LEU A 97 -3.00 -13.03 -5.11
N ASN A 98 -3.87 -12.28 -4.43
CA ASN A 98 -3.60 -10.90 -4.06
C ASN A 98 -2.46 -10.78 -3.04
N TYR A 99 -2.43 -11.67 -2.05
CA TYR A 99 -1.33 -11.76 -1.09
C TYR A 99 0.00 -12.06 -1.80
N GLU A 100 0.03 -13.07 -2.66
CA GLU A 100 1.23 -13.46 -3.41
C GLU A 100 1.75 -12.35 -4.33
N LYS A 101 0.85 -11.56 -4.90
CA LYS A 101 1.20 -10.39 -5.73
C LYS A 101 1.91 -9.30 -4.93
N ILE A 102 1.49 -9.04 -3.69
CA ILE A 102 1.95 -7.88 -2.90
C ILE A 102 3.12 -8.26 -1.99
N ILE A 103 3.05 -9.42 -1.35
CA ILE A 103 4.02 -9.84 -0.31
C ILE A 103 4.97 -10.92 -0.83
N GLY A 104 4.47 -11.84 -1.65
CA GLY A 104 5.23 -12.96 -2.19
C GLY A 104 4.55 -14.31 -1.92
N VAL A 105 5.17 -15.35 -2.44
CA VAL A 105 4.64 -16.72 -2.37
C VAL A 105 4.52 -17.19 -0.92
N ILE A 106 3.39 -17.83 -0.60
CA ILE A 106 3.15 -18.46 0.69
C ILE A 106 3.03 -19.98 0.49
N ASP A 107 3.85 -20.75 1.22
CA ASP A 107 3.85 -22.20 1.14
C ASP A 107 2.66 -22.80 1.89
N ASN A 108 2.36 -22.31 3.08
CA ASN A 108 1.26 -22.79 3.89
C ASN A 108 0.46 -21.66 4.53
N ILE A 109 -0.84 -21.60 4.23
CA ILE A 109 -1.75 -20.57 4.77
C ILE A 109 -1.98 -20.77 6.28
N GLU A 110 -1.79 -21.96 6.80
CA GLU A 110 -2.00 -22.26 8.24
C GLU A 110 -0.92 -21.66 9.15
N ASP A 111 0.25 -21.34 8.59
CA ASP A 111 1.35 -20.70 9.34
C ASP A 111 1.10 -19.20 9.60
N LEU A 112 0.03 -18.62 9.00
CA LEU A 112 -0.34 -17.23 9.24
C LEU A 112 -0.87 -17.06 10.67
N ASN A 113 -0.29 -16.08 11.36
CA ASN A 113 -0.73 -15.78 12.72
C ASN A 113 -2.12 -15.14 12.71
N GLU A 114 -3.09 -15.78 13.36
CA GLU A 114 -4.50 -15.38 13.38
C GLU A 114 -4.81 -14.30 14.42
N THR A 115 -3.87 -14.04 15.35
CA THR A 115 -4.11 -13.15 16.48
C THR A 115 -3.32 -11.87 16.35
N TYR A 116 -3.99 -10.75 16.11
CA TYR A 116 -3.42 -9.41 16.16
C TYR A 116 -3.73 -8.74 17.48
N VAL A 117 -2.70 -8.36 18.20
CA VAL A 117 -2.85 -7.47 19.35
C VAL A 117 -2.42 -6.06 18.90
N PHE A 118 -3.38 -5.19 18.68
CA PHE A 118 -3.10 -3.77 18.45
C PHE A 118 -2.72 -3.09 19.76
N ASN A 119 -1.44 -2.79 19.91
CA ASN A 119 -0.91 -2.12 21.10
C ASN A 119 -0.83 -0.59 20.92
N TYR A 120 -1.75 0.00 20.14
CA TYR A 120 -1.81 1.44 19.90
C TYR A 120 -2.87 2.10 20.77
N GLN A 121 -2.45 3.11 21.53
CA GLN A 121 -3.38 4.01 22.20
C GLN A 121 -3.96 4.97 21.16
N LEU A 122 -5.26 4.95 21.00
CA LEU A 122 -5.97 5.91 20.17
C LEU A 122 -5.93 7.28 20.83
N PRO A 123 -5.89 8.39 20.07
CA PRO A 123 -5.98 9.74 20.62
C PRO A 123 -7.28 9.92 21.42
N GLU A 124 -7.18 10.49 22.61
CA GLU A 124 -8.32 10.65 23.54
C GLU A 124 -9.39 11.64 23.03
N SER A 125 -9.03 12.52 22.09
CA SER A 125 -9.96 13.50 21.54
C SER A 125 -9.70 13.80 20.07
N LEU A 126 -10.76 14.27 19.38
CA LEU A 126 -10.67 14.74 17.99
C LEU A 126 -9.64 15.87 17.83
N ALA A 127 -9.52 16.76 18.81
CA ALA A 127 -8.55 17.86 18.77
C ALA A 127 -7.12 17.34 18.78
N ILE A 128 -6.80 16.35 19.63
CA ILE A 128 -5.48 15.71 19.69
C ILE A 128 -5.20 14.94 18.39
N ALA A 129 -6.19 14.18 17.90
CA ALA A 129 -6.08 13.46 16.64
C ALA A 129 -5.79 14.41 15.45
N SER A 130 -6.49 15.54 15.38
CA SER A 130 -6.26 16.57 14.37
C SER A 130 -4.86 17.18 14.45
N GLN A 131 -4.36 17.49 15.64
CA GLN A 131 -3.01 18.01 15.82
C GLN A 131 -1.92 17.00 15.38
N ILE A 132 -2.11 15.71 15.73
CA ILE A 132 -1.22 14.65 15.30
C ILE A 132 -1.24 14.51 13.77
N SER A 133 -2.42 14.51 13.17
CA SER A 133 -2.60 14.43 11.72
C SER A 133 -1.91 15.60 11.02
N THR A 134 -2.12 16.83 11.48
CA THR A 134 -1.49 18.03 10.89
C THR A 134 0.05 17.95 10.88
N LYS A 135 0.64 17.35 11.89
CA LYS A 135 2.10 17.22 11.99
C LYS A 135 2.67 16.01 11.24
N LYS A 136 1.94 14.90 11.23
CA LYS A 136 2.49 13.59 10.79
C LYS A 136 1.95 13.14 9.43
N ASN A 137 0.87 13.73 8.92
CA ASN A 137 0.28 13.32 7.64
C ASN A 137 1.23 13.68 6.48
N PRO A 138 1.73 12.69 5.70
CA PRO A 138 2.62 12.95 4.59
C PRO A 138 1.96 13.76 3.46
N ASP A 139 0.67 13.54 3.18
CA ASP A 139 -0.05 14.27 2.12
C ASP A 139 -0.13 15.75 2.40
N LEU A 140 -0.43 16.12 3.65
CA LEU A 140 -0.47 17.53 4.05
C LEU A 140 0.93 18.17 3.94
N ASN A 141 1.98 17.46 4.37
CA ASN A 141 3.35 17.96 4.26
C ASN A 141 3.80 18.09 2.80
N ILE A 142 3.41 17.15 1.92
CA ILE A 142 3.63 17.22 0.47
C ILE A 142 2.98 18.50 -0.09
N SER A 143 1.70 18.73 0.19
CA SER A 143 0.97 19.90 -0.30
C SER A 143 1.60 21.22 0.18
N ILE A 144 2.05 21.30 1.44
CA ILE A 144 2.74 22.47 1.97
C ILE A 144 4.10 22.69 1.27
N LEU A 145 4.84 21.62 0.97
CA LEU A 145 6.11 21.73 0.26
C LEU A 145 5.94 22.08 -1.22
N GLU A 146 4.90 21.56 -1.87
CA GLU A 146 4.54 21.94 -3.24
C GLU A 146 4.14 23.43 -3.34
N LEU A 147 3.39 23.94 -2.36
CA LEU A 147 3.12 25.37 -2.27
C LEU A 147 4.42 26.18 -2.15
N LYS A 148 5.32 25.81 -1.21
CA LYS A 148 6.62 26.48 -1.05
C LYS A 148 7.48 26.38 -2.31
N GLN A 149 7.41 25.30 -3.05
CA GLN A 149 8.13 25.16 -4.31
C GLN A 149 7.57 26.12 -5.37
N SER A 150 6.25 26.21 -5.48
CA SER A 150 5.60 27.17 -6.39
C SER A 150 5.92 28.63 -6.04
N GLU A 151 6.02 28.99 -4.75
CA GLU A 151 6.47 30.31 -4.31
C GLU A 151 7.91 30.59 -4.77
N GLN A 152 8.83 29.59 -4.70
CA GLN A 152 10.18 29.74 -5.22
C GLN A 152 10.20 29.87 -6.75
N ASP A 153 9.30 29.21 -7.47
CA ASP A 153 9.21 29.33 -8.93
C ASP A 153 8.77 30.73 -9.34
N VAL A 154 7.87 31.38 -8.61
CA VAL A 154 7.52 32.79 -8.81
C VAL A 154 8.74 33.69 -8.60
N LEU A 155 9.52 33.48 -7.53
CA LEU A 155 10.74 34.25 -7.28
C LEU A 155 11.79 34.06 -8.38
N ILE A 156 11.95 32.86 -8.92
CA ILE A 156 12.85 32.56 -10.03
C ILE A 156 12.38 33.30 -11.28
N ALA A 157 11.09 33.21 -11.64
CA ALA A 157 10.54 33.94 -12.78
C ALA A 157 10.69 35.46 -12.65
N GLN A 158 10.54 36.02 -11.45
CA GLN A 158 10.80 37.42 -11.19
C GLN A 158 12.30 37.76 -11.37
N SER A 159 13.21 36.87 -10.99
CA SER A 159 14.65 37.09 -11.15
C SER A 159 15.11 37.08 -12.61
N GLU A 160 14.38 36.38 -13.50
CA GLU A 160 14.66 36.37 -14.94
C GLU A 160 14.35 37.71 -15.62
N LEU A 161 13.53 38.56 -14.99
CA LEU A 161 13.26 39.93 -15.45
C LEU A 161 14.37 40.92 -15.05
N ALA A 162 15.28 40.53 -14.16
CA ALA A 162 16.39 41.36 -13.70
C ALA A 162 17.58 41.27 -14.69
N PRO A 163 18.36 42.36 -14.86
CA PRO A 163 19.57 42.35 -15.68
C PRO A 163 20.58 41.35 -15.13
N THR A 164 21.14 40.50 -16.00
CA THR A 164 22.17 39.51 -15.64
C THR A 164 23.55 40.08 -15.94
N ALA A 165 24.47 40.02 -14.98
CA ALA A 165 25.86 40.33 -15.16
C ALA A 165 26.70 39.05 -15.00
N SER A 166 27.53 38.72 -15.98
CA SER A 166 28.45 37.58 -15.93
C SER A 166 29.89 38.04 -15.98
N LEU A 167 30.73 37.57 -15.06
CA LEU A 167 32.15 37.74 -15.09
C LEU A 167 32.80 36.39 -15.38
N SER A 168 33.54 36.29 -16.50
CA SER A 168 34.30 35.08 -16.86
C SER A 168 35.80 35.41 -16.83
N TYR A 169 36.55 34.57 -16.10
CA TYR A 169 37.99 34.62 -16.08
C TYR A 169 38.54 33.26 -16.58
N LYS A 170 39.36 33.30 -17.65
CA LYS A 170 39.95 32.11 -18.26
C LYS A 170 41.46 32.16 -18.11
N ILE A 171 42.06 31.23 -17.37
CA ILE A 171 43.50 30.99 -17.36
C ILE A 171 43.79 29.86 -18.32
N THR A 172 44.54 30.08 -19.36
CA THR A 172 45.06 29.05 -20.25
C THR A 172 46.57 28.97 -20.07
N GLN A 173 47.06 27.86 -19.51
CA GLN A 173 48.47 27.55 -19.46
C GLN A 173 48.74 26.57 -20.57
N THR A 174 49.52 27.01 -21.56
CA THR A 174 50.04 26.15 -22.64
C THR A 174 51.49 25.81 -22.31
N ASP A 175 51.76 24.54 -22.03
CA ASP A 175 53.13 24.02 -21.98
C ASP A 175 53.52 23.66 -23.42
N ASP A 176 54.29 24.58 -24.08
CA ASP A 176 54.94 24.27 -25.34
C ASP A 176 56.18 23.45 -25.06
N THR A 177 56.11 22.15 -25.27
CA THR A 177 57.27 21.23 -25.27
C THR A 177 57.87 21.07 -26.67
N SER A 178 57.80 22.06 -27.54
CA SER A 178 58.57 22.07 -28.78
C SER A 178 59.56 23.24 -28.76
N SER A 179 60.81 22.89 -28.50
CA SER A 179 61.96 23.75 -28.75
C SER A 179 62.04 24.12 -30.23
N THR A 180 61.66 25.35 -30.56
CA THR A 180 62.34 26.14 -31.60
C THR A 180 61.72 27.55 -31.69
N TYR A 181 62.57 28.53 -31.32
CA TYR A 181 62.55 29.95 -31.66
C TYR A 181 61.31 30.83 -31.44
N ASP A 182 61.55 31.80 -30.55
CA ASP A 182 61.14 33.22 -30.51
C ASP A 182 59.88 33.68 -31.29
N GLU A 183 58.89 34.06 -30.54
CA GLU A 183 58.38 35.44 -30.62
C GLU A 183 57.42 35.70 -29.47
N ILE A 184 57.78 36.66 -28.64
CA ILE A 184 56.90 37.12 -27.57
C ILE A 184 55.99 38.21 -28.17
N ASP A 185 54.79 37.83 -28.55
CA ASP A 185 53.77 38.84 -28.79
C ASP A 185 52.97 39.08 -27.52
N LYS A 186 53.24 40.19 -26.91
CA LYS A 186 52.43 40.81 -25.88
C LYS A 186 51.30 41.58 -26.53
N GLU A 187 50.15 41.03 -26.64
CA GLU A 187 48.95 41.81 -26.82
C GLU A 187 48.16 41.88 -25.50
N ILE A 188 48.16 43.07 -24.94
CA ILE A 188 47.30 43.49 -23.85
C ILE A 188 46.09 44.16 -24.50
N LEU A 189 44.94 43.59 -24.33
CA LEU A 189 43.65 44.25 -24.53
C LEU A 189 42.85 44.17 -23.26
#